data_ca6e85c68a5abb36f690a4c93440a16f
#
_entry.id   ca6e85c68a5abb36f690a4c93440a16f
#
_cell.length_a   1.000
_cell.length_b   1.000
_cell.length_c   1.000
_cell.angle_alpha   90.00
_cell.angle_beta   90.00
_cell.angle_gamma   90.00
#
_symmetry.space_group_name_H-M   'P 1'
#
loop_
_entity.id
_entity.type
_entity.pdbx_description
1 polymer ?
#
loop_
_entity_poly.entity_id
_entity_poly.type
_entity_poly.pdbx_seq_one_letter_code
_entity_poly.pdbx_strand_id
1 'polypeptide(L)'
;NQSQIIDTLVITNQKFEEKYPKIEGTKLNFLKVENTPNNIVFFVENENINAQIFADSLASSVVTGGRQNELYNEYLTVTKGFSERKLKITQDFKNAQAQQDETLFNKLRDENNALLMEESSYKRNFVKTNNNSLFSVMLLSELYRGKEFTAEETAEILEGLNPKIGANAVVTQLKKTLESAKKADIGVIAPNFEAPTPSGEMLSLNETLGKYTIIDFWASWCRPCRL
;
A
#
# COMPACT_ATOMS: atom_id res chain seq x y z
N ASN A 1 8.45 3.30 10.84
CA ASN A 1 9.69 2.52 10.89
C ASN A 1 10.65 3.09 9.86
N GLN A 2 11.81 3.57 10.30
CA GLN A 2 12.89 3.97 9.38
C GLN A 2 13.51 2.69 8.78
N SER A 3 13.73 2.68 7.47
CA SER A 3 14.48 1.61 6.81
C SER A 3 15.92 1.66 7.30
N GLN A 4 16.44 0.50 7.72
CA GLN A 4 17.83 0.34 8.16
C GLN A 4 18.64 -0.31 7.05
N ILE A 5 19.82 0.22 6.77
CA ILE A 5 20.79 -0.44 5.89
C ILE A 5 21.28 -1.71 6.61
N ILE A 6 21.08 -2.86 5.97
CA ILE A 6 21.51 -4.16 6.47
C ILE A 6 22.94 -4.44 6.00
N ASP A 7 23.21 -4.13 4.74
CA ASP A 7 24.49 -4.42 4.09
C ASP A 7 24.70 -3.53 2.86
N THR A 8 25.94 -3.52 2.36
CA THR A 8 26.33 -2.85 1.12
C THR A 8 26.98 -3.86 0.18
N LEU A 9 26.30 -4.16 -0.91
CA LEU A 9 26.77 -5.11 -1.92
C LEU A 9 27.72 -4.44 -2.90
N VAL A 10 28.91 -5.00 -3.06
CA VAL A 10 29.90 -4.49 -4.03
C VAL A 10 29.73 -5.22 -5.36
N ILE A 11 29.54 -4.46 -6.43
CA ILE A 11 29.42 -5.00 -7.78
C ILE A 11 30.79 -5.16 -8.40
N THR A 12 31.17 -6.40 -8.75
CA THR A 12 32.42 -6.73 -9.42
C THR A 12 32.09 -7.46 -10.72
N ASN A 13 32.59 -6.96 -11.85
CA ASN A 13 32.33 -7.54 -13.18
C ASN A 13 30.82 -7.73 -13.46
N GLN A 14 30.00 -6.72 -13.13
CA GLN A 14 28.54 -6.72 -13.28
C GLN A 14 27.81 -7.81 -12.47
N LYS A 15 28.43 -8.34 -11.41
CA LYS A 15 27.87 -9.37 -10.53
C LYS A 15 28.05 -8.98 -9.08
N PHE A 16 27.12 -9.42 -8.26
CA PHE A 16 27.21 -9.42 -6.80
C PHE A 16 26.66 -10.74 -6.28
N GLU A 17 27.20 -11.19 -5.18
CA GLU A 17 26.72 -12.38 -4.45
C GLU A 17 26.99 -12.16 -2.97
N GLU A 18 26.00 -12.46 -2.13
CA GLU A 18 26.15 -12.42 -0.68
C GLU A 18 25.31 -13.52 -0.04
N LYS A 19 25.76 -13.99 1.12
CA LYS A 19 25.10 -15.05 1.88
C LYS A 19 24.64 -14.53 3.22
N TYR A 20 23.35 -14.66 3.47
CA TYR A 20 22.74 -14.25 4.72
C TYR A 20 22.26 -15.46 5.53
N PRO A 21 22.23 -15.35 6.88
CA PRO A 21 21.66 -16.39 7.72
C PRO A 21 20.18 -16.57 7.42
N LYS A 22 19.69 -17.78 7.70
CA LYS A 22 18.26 -18.08 7.62
C LYS A 22 17.46 -17.17 8.53
N ILE A 23 16.25 -16.81 8.09
CA ILE A 23 15.32 -15.97 8.82
C ILE A 23 14.07 -16.75 9.22
N GLU A 24 13.35 -16.27 10.22
CA GLU A 24 11.99 -16.74 10.50
C GLU A 24 10.96 -15.97 9.67
N GLY A 25 10.06 -16.71 9.01
CA GLY A 25 8.99 -16.17 8.19
C GLY A 25 9.46 -15.46 6.93
N THR A 26 8.67 -14.52 6.47
CA THR A 26 8.94 -13.70 5.28
C THR A 26 9.23 -12.27 5.69
N LYS A 27 10.24 -11.65 5.09
CA LYS A 27 10.57 -10.24 5.31
C LYS A 27 10.55 -9.47 4.00
N LEU A 28 10.09 -8.22 4.08
CA LEU A 28 10.20 -7.24 3.01
C LEU A 28 11.55 -6.56 3.09
N ASN A 29 12.29 -6.56 2.00
CA ASN A 29 13.57 -5.88 1.86
C ASN A 29 13.59 -4.99 0.61
N PHE A 30 14.60 -4.14 0.55
CA PHE A 30 14.81 -3.21 -0.56
C PHE A 30 16.26 -3.27 -1.02
N LEU A 31 16.46 -3.34 -2.33
CA LEU A 31 17.74 -3.03 -2.95
C LEU A 31 17.73 -1.58 -3.40
N LYS A 32 18.68 -0.80 -2.93
CA LYS A 32 18.91 0.57 -3.38
C LYS A 32 20.16 0.62 -4.23
N VAL A 33 20.03 1.06 -5.46
CA VAL A 33 21.17 1.38 -6.31
C VAL A 33 21.62 2.80 -6.00
N GLU A 34 22.90 2.99 -5.79
CA GLU A 34 23.47 4.31 -5.50
C GLU A 34 23.11 5.33 -6.60
N ASN A 35 22.84 6.56 -6.20
CA ASN A 35 22.45 7.67 -7.09
C ASN A 35 21.13 7.45 -7.87
N THR A 36 20.28 6.51 -7.45
CA THR A 36 18.94 6.35 -8.02
C THR A 36 17.85 6.78 -7.04
N PRO A 37 16.72 7.34 -7.52
CA PRO A 37 15.65 7.80 -6.63
C PRO A 37 14.80 6.68 -6.06
N ASN A 38 14.75 5.52 -6.71
CA ASN A 38 13.84 4.43 -6.40
C ASN A 38 14.57 3.22 -5.82
N ASN A 39 13.83 2.39 -5.10
CA ASN A 39 14.29 1.13 -4.55
C ASN A 39 13.62 -0.04 -5.30
N ILE A 40 14.31 -1.17 -5.36
CA ILE A 40 13.75 -2.43 -5.85
C ILE A 40 13.24 -3.20 -4.62
N VAL A 41 11.95 -3.48 -4.61
CA VAL A 41 11.28 -4.23 -3.54
C VAL A 41 11.47 -5.72 -3.80
N PHE A 42 11.77 -6.49 -2.75
CA PHE A 42 11.78 -7.94 -2.82
C PHE A 42 11.47 -8.58 -1.46
N PHE A 43 11.07 -9.84 -1.52
CA PHE A 43 10.72 -10.62 -0.34
C PHE A 43 11.80 -11.65 -0.07
N VAL A 44 12.27 -11.67 1.18
CA VAL A 44 13.22 -12.68 1.65
C VAL A 44 12.43 -13.83 2.26
N GLU A 45 12.66 -15.01 1.69
CA GLU A 45 12.29 -16.32 2.21
C GLU A 45 13.60 -17.10 2.40
N ASN A 46 13.58 -18.33 2.87
CA ASN A 46 14.81 -19.13 2.98
C ASN A 46 15.15 -19.85 1.66
N GLU A 47 15.07 -19.12 0.56
CA GLU A 47 15.32 -19.56 -0.80
C GLU A 47 16.46 -18.75 -1.43
N ASN A 48 17.05 -19.27 -2.51
CA ASN A 48 17.99 -18.50 -3.30
C ASN A 48 17.26 -17.40 -4.07
N ILE A 49 17.72 -16.18 -3.92
CA ILE A 49 17.14 -15.01 -4.57
C ILE A 49 18.11 -14.55 -5.66
N ASN A 50 17.59 -14.30 -6.86
CA ASN A 50 18.32 -13.76 -7.98
C ASN A 50 17.75 -12.40 -8.34
N ALA A 51 18.61 -11.39 -8.49
CA ALA A 51 18.22 -10.06 -8.89
C ALA A 51 18.92 -9.68 -10.19
N GLN A 52 18.14 -9.33 -11.22
CA GLN A 52 18.63 -8.71 -12.43
C GLN A 52 18.29 -7.23 -12.36
N ILE A 53 19.33 -6.39 -12.29
CA ILE A 53 19.18 -4.97 -12.02
C ILE A 53 19.62 -4.16 -13.24
N PHE A 54 18.75 -3.24 -13.66
CA PHE A 54 19.01 -2.28 -14.72
C PHE A 54 19.10 -0.88 -14.11
N ALA A 55 20.32 -0.36 -13.94
CA ALA A 55 20.53 0.94 -13.27
C ALA A 55 19.82 2.10 -13.99
N ASP A 56 19.76 2.05 -15.32
CA ASP A 56 19.10 3.07 -16.16
C ASP A 56 17.57 2.93 -16.18
N SER A 57 17.03 1.78 -15.72
CA SER A 57 15.61 1.48 -15.70
C SER A 57 15.27 0.53 -14.56
N LEU A 58 15.30 1.03 -13.32
CA LEU A 58 15.01 0.21 -12.15
C LEU A 58 13.64 -0.47 -12.20
N ALA A 59 12.66 0.15 -12.87
CA ALA A 59 11.35 -0.44 -13.09
C ALA A 59 11.35 -1.70 -13.96
N SER A 60 12.43 -1.92 -14.73
CA SER A 60 12.64 -3.14 -15.53
C SER A 60 13.41 -4.22 -14.78
N SER A 61 13.91 -3.92 -13.59
CA SER A 61 14.63 -4.89 -12.76
C SER A 61 13.69 -5.93 -12.22
N VAL A 62 14.17 -7.17 -12.14
CA VAL A 62 13.38 -8.32 -11.69
C VAL A 62 14.11 -9.04 -10.58
N VAL A 63 13.41 -9.37 -9.52
CA VAL A 63 13.91 -10.24 -8.45
C VAL A 63 13.12 -11.54 -8.48
N THR A 64 13.81 -12.66 -8.57
CA THR A 64 13.23 -14.00 -8.64
C THR A 64 13.76 -14.89 -7.51
N GLY A 65 13.12 -16.01 -7.29
CA GLY A 65 13.42 -16.92 -6.19
C GLY A 65 12.48 -16.72 -5.00
N GLY A 66 11.86 -17.81 -4.60
CA GLY A 66 10.82 -17.84 -3.58
C GLY A 66 9.44 -17.42 -4.08
N ARG A 67 8.41 -18.04 -3.50
CA ARG A 67 7.01 -17.85 -3.93
C ARG A 67 6.52 -16.41 -3.78
N GLN A 68 7.04 -15.69 -2.79
CA GLN A 68 6.62 -14.29 -2.57
C GLN A 68 7.05 -13.36 -3.71
N ASN A 69 8.30 -13.53 -4.20
CA ASN A 69 8.81 -12.74 -5.32
C ASN A 69 8.09 -13.09 -6.63
N GLU A 70 7.78 -14.38 -6.83
CA GLU A 70 6.98 -14.82 -8.00
C GLU A 70 5.61 -14.16 -8.02
N LEU A 71 4.86 -14.23 -6.91
CA LEU A 71 3.55 -13.60 -6.78
C LEU A 71 3.61 -12.07 -6.98
N TYR A 72 4.64 -11.44 -6.46
CA TYR A 72 4.84 -10.01 -6.64
C TYR A 72 5.10 -9.66 -8.11
N ASN A 73 5.92 -10.44 -8.81
CA ASN A 73 6.19 -10.23 -10.25
C ASN A 73 4.93 -10.49 -11.10
N GLU A 74 4.14 -11.53 -10.78
CA GLU A 74 2.85 -11.78 -11.42
C GLU A 74 1.93 -10.55 -11.28
N TYR A 75 1.82 -9.99 -10.08
CA TYR A 75 1.04 -8.79 -9.82
C TYR A 75 1.55 -7.58 -10.60
N LEU A 76 2.87 -7.32 -10.58
CA LEU A 76 3.47 -6.20 -11.31
C LEU A 76 3.25 -6.32 -12.81
N THR A 77 3.32 -7.51 -13.37
CA THR A 77 3.10 -7.76 -14.80
C THR A 77 1.69 -7.37 -15.21
N VAL A 78 0.67 -7.78 -14.44
CA VAL A 78 -0.73 -7.44 -14.74
C VAL A 78 -0.99 -5.94 -14.54
N THR A 79 -0.50 -5.37 -13.43
CA THR A 79 -0.74 -3.95 -13.13
C THR A 79 -0.02 -2.99 -14.06
N LYS A 80 1.09 -3.41 -14.67
CA LYS A 80 1.74 -2.69 -15.76
C LYS A 80 0.79 -2.51 -16.95
N GLY A 81 0.05 -3.55 -17.34
CA GLY A 81 -0.96 -3.47 -18.40
C GLY A 81 -2.05 -2.44 -18.10
N PHE A 82 -2.54 -2.36 -16.84
CA PHE A 82 -3.47 -1.30 -16.42
C PHE A 82 -2.85 0.09 -16.55
N SER A 83 -1.60 0.24 -16.12
CA SER A 83 -0.88 1.52 -16.18
C SER A 83 -0.68 2.01 -17.63
N GLU A 84 -0.34 1.10 -18.54
CA GLU A 84 -0.19 1.41 -19.99
C GLU A 84 -1.52 1.84 -20.61
N ARG A 85 -2.63 1.15 -20.29
CA ARG A 85 -3.97 1.51 -20.76
C ARG A 85 -4.41 2.88 -20.19
N LYS A 86 -4.15 3.16 -18.91
CA LYS A 86 -4.41 4.49 -18.30
C LYS A 86 -3.63 5.60 -18.98
N LEU A 87 -2.36 5.37 -19.28
CA LEU A 87 -1.53 6.35 -19.97
C LEU A 87 -2.10 6.68 -21.36
N LYS A 88 -2.52 5.66 -22.10
CA LYS A 88 -3.16 5.83 -23.40
C LYS A 88 -4.46 6.64 -23.29
N ILE A 89 -5.37 6.24 -22.41
CA ILE A 89 -6.63 6.95 -22.18
C ILE A 89 -6.35 8.41 -21.81
N THR A 90 -5.36 8.69 -20.95
CA THR A 90 -4.98 10.05 -20.57
C THR A 90 -4.50 10.87 -21.77
N GLN A 91 -3.74 10.26 -22.67
CA GLN A 91 -3.30 10.94 -23.91
C GLN A 91 -4.47 11.21 -24.84
N ASP A 92 -5.38 10.24 -25.01
CA ASP A 92 -6.55 10.36 -25.85
C ASP A 92 -7.54 11.41 -25.31
N PHE A 93 -7.67 11.56 -23.96
CA PHE A 93 -8.42 12.66 -23.34
C PHE A 93 -7.90 14.03 -23.73
N LYS A 94 -6.56 14.22 -23.72
CA LYS A 94 -5.95 15.48 -24.13
C LYS A 94 -6.27 15.82 -25.59
N ASN A 95 -6.22 14.80 -26.45
CA ASN A 95 -6.55 14.96 -27.86
C ASN A 95 -8.03 15.30 -28.09
N ALA A 96 -8.94 14.60 -27.43
CA ALA A 96 -10.39 14.88 -27.50
C ALA A 96 -10.71 16.30 -27.01
N GLN A 97 -10.09 16.73 -25.93
CA GLN A 97 -10.25 18.08 -25.38
C GLN A 97 -9.74 19.15 -26.37
N ALA A 98 -8.58 18.93 -26.98
CA ALA A 98 -8.01 19.86 -27.96
C ALA A 98 -8.88 19.99 -29.22
N GLN A 99 -9.59 18.91 -29.60
CA GLN A 99 -10.48 18.87 -30.77
C GLN A 99 -11.93 19.24 -30.43
N GLN A 100 -12.25 19.51 -29.14
CA GLN A 100 -13.60 19.74 -28.63
C GLN A 100 -14.59 18.60 -29.00
N ASP A 101 -14.08 17.36 -29.07
CA ASP A 101 -14.86 16.17 -29.38
C ASP A 101 -15.52 15.62 -28.09
N GLU A 102 -16.72 16.10 -27.79
CA GLU A 102 -17.49 15.69 -26.62
C GLU A 102 -17.89 14.19 -26.69
N THR A 103 -18.13 13.67 -27.86
CA THR A 103 -18.50 12.26 -28.04
C THR A 103 -17.35 11.34 -27.66
N LEU A 104 -16.16 11.63 -28.16
CA LEU A 104 -14.93 10.90 -27.81
C LEU A 104 -14.61 11.07 -26.32
N PHE A 105 -14.74 12.28 -25.80
CA PHE A 105 -14.50 12.57 -24.38
C PHE A 105 -15.40 11.71 -23.46
N ASN A 106 -16.68 11.62 -23.73
CA ASN A 106 -17.62 10.80 -22.97
C ASN A 106 -17.28 9.31 -23.07
N LYS A 107 -16.96 8.82 -24.27
CA LYS A 107 -16.53 7.43 -24.47
C LYS A 107 -15.28 7.09 -23.67
N LEU A 108 -14.27 7.96 -23.69
CA LEU A 108 -13.03 7.75 -22.93
C LEU A 108 -13.25 7.79 -21.42
N ARG A 109 -14.18 8.63 -20.93
CA ARG A 109 -14.57 8.62 -19.51
C ARG A 109 -15.15 7.28 -19.11
N ASP A 110 -16.04 6.72 -19.92
CA ASP A 110 -16.67 5.42 -19.64
C ASP A 110 -15.65 4.29 -19.71
N GLU A 111 -14.71 4.32 -20.69
CA GLU A 111 -13.59 3.39 -20.78
C GLU A 111 -12.66 3.48 -19.57
N ASN A 112 -12.34 4.70 -19.09
CA ASN A 112 -11.53 4.89 -17.89
C ASN A 112 -12.22 4.34 -16.64
N ASN A 113 -13.52 4.57 -16.49
CA ASN A 113 -14.30 4.03 -15.38
C ASN A 113 -14.30 2.50 -15.39
N ALA A 114 -14.51 1.89 -16.56
CA ALA A 114 -14.45 0.43 -16.71
C ALA A 114 -13.07 -0.13 -16.36
N LEU A 115 -11.98 0.55 -16.79
CA LEU A 115 -10.62 0.17 -16.48
C LEU A 115 -10.32 0.25 -14.97
N LEU A 116 -10.80 1.29 -14.29
CA LEU A 116 -10.66 1.43 -12.83
C LEU A 116 -11.37 0.29 -12.08
N MET A 117 -12.58 -0.08 -12.53
CA MET A 117 -13.33 -1.20 -11.94
C MET A 117 -12.63 -2.55 -12.19
N GLU A 118 -12.08 -2.76 -13.38
CA GLU A 118 -11.31 -3.95 -13.72
C GLU A 118 -10.06 -4.09 -12.84
N GLU A 119 -9.30 -3.00 -12.68
CA GLU A 119 -8.10 -2.97 -11.83
C GLU A 119 -8.44 -3.21 -10.36
N SER A 120 -9.48 -2.55 -9.83
CA SER A 120 -9.95 -2.75 -8.45
C SER A 120 -10.38 -4.21 -8.23
N SER A 121 -11.14 -4.77 -9.16
CA SER A 121 -11.58 -6.18 -9.11
C SER A 121 -10.40 -7.14 -9.12
N TYR A 122 -9.39 -6.89 -9.96
CA TYR A 122 -8.16 -7.67 -9.99
C TYR A 122 -7.42 -7.62 -8.65
N LYS A 123 -7.19 -6.43 -8.10
CA LYS A 123 -6.51 -6.25 -6.81
C LYS A 123 -7.23 -6.95 -5.67
N ARG A 124 -8.54 -6.79 -5.59
CA ARG A 124 -9.38 -7.47 -4.60
C ARG A 124 -9.31 -8.99 -4.72
N ASN A 125 -9.41 -9.52 -5.94
CA ASN A 125 -9.30 -10.95 -6.19
C ASN A 125 -7.90 -11.47 -5.85
N PHE A 126 -6.84 -10.75 -6.22
CA PHE A 126 -5.47 -11.10 -5.88
C PHE A 126 -5.27 -11.28 -4.38
N VAL A 127 -5.77 -10.36 -3.57
CA VAL A 127 -5.71 -10.46 -2.10
C VAL A 127 -6.46 -11.68 -1.58
N LYS A 128 -7.66 -11.95 -2.08
CA LYS A 128 -8.51 -13.07 -1.64
C LYS A 128 -7.91 -14.44 -2.00
N THR A 129 -7.22 -14.53 -3.13
CA THR A 129 -6.68 -15.81 -3.63
C THR A 129 -5.26 -16.10 -3.15
N ASN A 130 -4.53 -15.12 -2.61
CA ASN A 130 -3.14 -15.25 -2.20
C ASN A 130 -2.94 -14.99 -0.70
N ASN A 131 -3.72 -15.69 0.14
CA ASN A 131 -3.70 -15.54 1.60
C ASN A 131 -2.39 -15.97 2.30
N ASN A 132 -1.45 -16.56 1.54
CA ASN A 132 -0.11 -16.93 2.01
C ASN A 132 0.97 -15.92 1.59
N SER A 133 0.59 -14.76 1.08
CA SER A 133 1.51 -13.74 0.61
C SER A 133 1.57 -12.54 1.56
N LEU A 134 2.79 -12.18 1.98
CA LEU A 134 3.01 -10.95 2.74
C LEU A 134 2.65 -9.72 1.89
N PHE A 135 2.94 -9.77 0.58
CA PHE A 135 2.54 -8.72 -0.34
C PHE A 135 1.01 -8.55 -0.40
N SER A 136 0.25 -9.66 -0.39
CA SER A 136 -1.23 -9.57 -0.34
C SER A 136 -1.74 -8.86 0.90
N VAL A 137 -1.09 -9.05 2.06
CA VAL A 137 -1.47 -8.31 3.28
C VAL A 137 -1.12 -6.82 3.17
N MET A 138 0.01 -6.49 2.55
CA MET A 138 0.38 -5.09 2.30
C MET A 138 -0.62 -4.43 1.36
N LEU A 139 -0.99 -5.12 0.28
CA LEU A 139 -2.02 -4.67 -0.66
C LEU A 139 -3.40 -4.55 0.01
N LEU A 140 -3.78 -5.51 0.85
CA LEU A 140 -5.01 -5.44 1.66
C LEU A 140 -5.03 -4.18 2.54
N SER A 141 -3.91 -3.86 3.19
CA SER A 141 -3.79 -2.64 4.00
C SER A 141 -3.96 -1.35 3.19
N GLU A 142 -3.46 -1.33 1.96
CA GLU A 142 -3.65 -0.21 1.02
C GLU A 142 -5.11 -0.10 0.59
N LEU A 143 -5.73 -1.19 0.17
CA LEU A 143 -7.11 -1.24 -0.30
C LEU A 143 -8.11 -0.93 0.83
N TYR A 144 -7.83 -1.35 2.07
CA TYR A 144 -8.62 -0.97 3.24
C TYR A 144 -8.57 0.55 3.49
N ARG A 145 -7.39 1.15 3.44
CA ARG A 145 -7.24 2.62 3.55
C ARG A 145 -7.94 3.36 2.41
N GLY A 146 -7.93 2.79 1.21
CA GLY A 146 -8.65 3.29 0.04
C GLY A 146 -10.16 3.03 0.08
N LYS A 147 -10.70 2.40 1.14
CA LYS A 147 -12.11 2.01 1.30
C LYS A 147 -12.61 1.00 0.25
N GLU A 148 -11.71 0.26 -0.36
CA GLU A 148 -12.03 -0.82 -1.29
C GLU A 148 -12.37 -2.14 -0.56
N PHE A 149 -11.94 -2.30 0.69
CA PHE A 149 -12.39 -3.34 1.61
C PHE A 149 -13.01 -2.72 2.85
N THR A 150 -14.06 -3.35 3.39
CA THR A 150 -14.61 -2.97 4.69
C THR A 150 -13.74 -3.51 5.83
N ALA A 151 -14.01 -3.07 7.06
CA ALA A 151 -13.32 -3.59 8.25
C ALA A 151 -13.62 -5.08 8.46
N GLU A 152 -14.86 -5.51 8.20
CA GLU A 152 -15.31 -6.90 8.31
C GLU A 152 -14.61 -7.78 7.29
N GLU A 153 -14.63 -7.42 6.00
CA GLU A 153 -13.94 -8.16 4.94
C GLU A 153 -12.44 -8.27 5.23
N THR A 154 -11.83 -7.18 5.73
CA THR A 154 -10.40 -7.16 6.08
C THR A 154 -10.11 -8.10 7.24
N ALA A 155 -10.95 -8.11 8.28
CA ALA A 155 -10.80 -9.01 9.42
C ALA A 155 -10.92 -10.49 9.01
N GLU A 156 -11.91 -10.83 8.19
CA GLU A 156 -12.10 -12.19 7.67
C GLU A 156 -10.88 -12.69 6.89
N ILE A 157 -10.30 -11.85 6.01
CA ILE A 157 -9.07 -12.19 5.27
C ILE A 157 -7.90 -12.42 6.23
N LEU A 158 -7.76 -11.59 7.27
CA LEU A 158 -6.68 -11.71 8.26
C LEU A 158 -6.82 -12.96 9.14
N GLU A 159 -8.03 -13.43 9.39
CA GLU A 159 -8.29 -14.69 10.11
C GLU A 159 -7.94 -15.91 9.27
N GLY A 160 -8.11 -15.84 7.95
CA GLY A 160 -7.77 -16.89 6.99
C GLY A 160 -6.30 -16.98 6.59
N LEU A 161 -5.41 -16.14 7.16
CA LEU A 161 -3.98 -16.14 6.81
C LEU A 161 -3.27 -17.38 7.34
N ASN A 162 -2.28 -17.84 6.56
CA ASN A 162 -1.34 -18.83 7.04
C ASN A 162 -0.61 -18.33 8.30
N PRO A 163 -0.43 -19.16 9.36
CA PRO A 163 0.22 -18.76 10.61
C PRO A 163 1.60 -18.12 10.43
N LYS A 164 2.40 -18.56 9.45
CA LYS A 164 3.72 -17.97 9.15
C LYS A 164 3.62 -16.52 8.70
N ILE A 165 2.58 -16.17 7.95
CA ILE A 165 2.31 -14.79 7.54
C ILE A 165 1.60 -14.06 8.68
N GLY A 166 0.67 -14.72 9.38
CA GLY A 166 -0.10 -14.15 10.48
C GLY A 166 0.74 -13.58 11.63
N ALA A 167 1.94 -14.13 11.86
CA ALA A 167 2.88 -13.62 12.86
C ALA A 167 3.67 -12.37 12.41
N ASN A 168 3.50 -11.92 11.17
CA ASN A 168 4.27 -10.77 10.64
C ASN A 168 3.81 -9.45 11.25
N ALA A 169 4.75 -8.52 11.45
CA ALA A 169 4.48 -7.19 12.01
C ALA A 169 3.47 -6.37 11.19
N VAL A 170 3.44 -6.55 9.86
CA VAL A 170 2.45 -5.90 8.98
C VAL A 170 1.04 -6.35 9.33
N VAL A 171 0.83 -7.64 9.57
CA VAL A 171 -0.47 -8.19 10.00
C VAL A 171 -0.87 -7.64 11.35
N THR A 172 0.06 -7.64 12.32
CA THR A 172 -0.18 -7.09 13.66
C THR A 172 -0.59 -5.61 13.59
N GLN A 173 0.08 -4.84 12.75
CA GLN A 173 -0.25 -3.42 12.57
C GLN A 173 -1.63 -3.23 11.93
N LEU A 174 -1.99 -4.02 10.93
CA LEU A 174 -3.30 -3.92 10.29
C LEU A 174 -4.43 -4.31 11.26
N LYS A 175 -4.24 -5.37 12.08
CA LYS A 175 -5.18 -5.73 13.15
C LYS A 175 -5.38 -4.59 14.14
N LYS A 176 -4.30 -3.94 14.61
CA LYS A 176 -4.40 -2.77 15.49
C LYS A 176 -5.16 -1.60 14.84
N THR A 177 -4.97 -1.39 13.54
CA THR A 177 -5.70 -0.37 12.80
C THR A 177 -7.20 -0.65 12.77
N LEU A 178 -7.59 -1.91 12.54
CA LEU A 178 -9.00 -2.33 12.57
C LEU A 178 -9.61 -2.18 13.98
N GLU A 179 -8.90 -2.58 15.02
CA GLU A 179 -9.36 -2.43 16.41
C GLU A 179 -9.54 -0.94 16.77
N SER A 180 -8.65 -0.08 16.32
CA SER A 180 -8.76 1.36 16.54
C SER A 180 -9.95 1.97 15.79
N ALA A 181 -10.20 1.53 14.56
CA ALA A 181 -11.34 1.97 13.77
C ALA A 181 -12.67 1.59 14.44
N LYS A 182 -12.78 0.36 14.96
CA LYS A 182 -13.97 -0.10 15.71
C LYS A 182 -14.30 0.76 16.93
N LYS A 183 -13.28 1.34 17.59
CA LYS A 183 -13.50 2.22 18.76
C LYS A 183 -14.05 3.60 18.39
N ALA A 184 -13.97 3.99 17.13
CA ALA A 184 -14.44 5.28 16.60
C ALA A 184 -15.61 5.11 15.62
N ASP A 185 -16.29 3.97 15.63
CA ASP A 185 -17.39 3.68 14.74
C ASP A 185 -18.69 4.39 15.18
N ILE A 186 -19.64 4.52 14.26
CA ILE A 186 -20.94 5.14 14.54
C ILE A 186 -21.70 4.34 15.61
N GLY A 187 -22.20 5.05 16.65
CA GLY A 187 -22.92 4.44 17.76
C GLY A 187 -22.06 3.93 18.90
N VAL A 188 -20.73 4.02 18.78
CA VAL A 188 -19.77 3.71 19.86
C VAL A 188 -19.50 4.98 20.67
N ILE A 189 -19.31 4.81 22.00
CA ILE A 189 -18.88 5.91 22.85
C ILE A 189 -17.49 6.36 22.41
N ALA A 190 -17.34 7.64 22.09
CA ALA A 190 -16.05 8.20 21.66
C ALA A 190 -14.99 7.98 22.74
N PRO A 191 -13.78 7.48 22.37
CA PRO A 191 -12.69 7.35 23.32
C PRO A 191 -12.33 8.70 23.93
N ASN A 192 -12.18 8.75 25.26
CA ASN A 192 -11.69 9.97 25.91
C ASN A 192 -10.23 10.23 25.52
N PHE A 193 -9.89 11.48 25.37
CA PHE A 193 -8.51 11.96 25.20
C PHE A 193 -8.32 13.27 25.94
N GLU A 194 -7.08 13.60 26.24
CA GLU A 194 -6.70 14.85 26.88
C GLU A 194 -5.66 15.57 26.01
N ALA A 195 -5.79 16.88 25.93
CA ALA A 195 -4.85 17.72 25.20
C ALA A 195 -4.64 19.06 25.93
N PRO A 196 -3.44 19.66 25.84
CA PRO A 196 -3.20 20.97 26.43
C PRO A 196 -3.93 22.05 25.63
N THR A 197 -4.57 22.97 26.33
CA THR A 197 -5.10 24.21 25.79
C THR A 197 -3.96 25.17 25.43
N PRO A 198 -4.21 26.26 24.69
CA PRO A 198 -3.20 27.29 24.44
C PRO A 198 -2.65 27.94 25.73
N SER A 199 -3.38 27.90 26.85
CA SER A 199 -2.92 28.34 28.18
C SER A 199 -2.03 27.30 28.91
N GLY A 200 -1.94 26.06 28.35
CA GLY A 200 -1.17 24.95 28.93
C GLY A 200 -1.95 24.09 29.92
N GLU A 201 -3.22 24.34 30.14
CA GLU A 201 -4.09 23.53 30.99
C GLU A 201 -4.52 22.27 30.21
N MET A 202 -4.55 21.12 30.87
CA MET A 202 -5.04 19.89 30.30
C MET A 202 -6.57 19.92 30.24
N LEU A 203 -7.12 19.62 29.05
CA LEU A 203 -8.55 19.54 28.81
C LEU A 203 -8.92 18.14 28.30
N SER A 204 -9.88 17.50 28.95
CA SER A 204 -10.39 16.19 28.60
C SER A 204 -11.64 16.33 27.71
N LEU A 205 -11.81 15.43 26.72
CA LEU A 205 -13.04 15.37 25.93
C LEU A 205 -14.27 15.23 26.84
N ASN A 206 -14.22 14.39 27.87
CA ASN A 206 -15.35 14.15 28.77
C ASN A 206 -15.79 15.41 29.52
N GLU A 207 -14.87 16.34 29.78
CA GLU A 207 -15.18 17.61 30.45
C GLU A 207 -15.85 18.64 29.50
N THR A 208 -15.75 18.42 28.19
CA THR A 208 -16.31 19.32 27.16
C THR A 208 -17.61 18.79 26.55
N LEU A 209 -18.07 17.61 26.95
CA LEU A 209 -19.26 17.01 26.39
C LEU A 209 -20.51 17.82 26.74
N GLY A 210 -21.26 18.24 25.68
CA GLY A 210 -22.57 18.86 25.80
C GLY A 210 -23.67 17.92 25.29
N LYS A 211 -24.86 18.46 25.10
CA LYS A 211 -25.97 17.73 24.46
C LYS A 211 -25.58 17.23 23.06
N TYR A 212 -24.80 18.03 22.35
CA TYR A 212 -24.13 17.73 21.09
C TYR A 212 -22.73 18.30 21.18
N THR A 213 -21.71 17.56 20.76
CA THR A 213 -20.31 17.97 20.72
C THR A 213 -19.76 17.68 19.35
N ILE A 214 -19.14 18.67 18.72
CA ILE A 214 -18.42 18.54 17.46
C ILE A 214 -16.93 18.56 17.76
N ILE A 215 -16.22 17.55 17.24
CA ILE A 215 -14.75 17.48 17.32
C ILE A 215 -14.21 17.72 15.91
N ASP A 216 -13.43 18.79 15.75
CA ASP A 216 -12.77 19.10 14.49
C ASP A 216 -11.25 18.86 14.61
N PHE A 217 -10.74 18.00 13.76
CA PHE A 217 -9.30 17.70 13.67
C PHE A 217 -8.71 18.48 12.50
N TRP A 218 -7.93 19.49 12.79
CA TRP A 218 -7.29 20.31 11.78
C TRP A 218 -5.78 20.44 11.99
N ALA A 219 -5.07 20.91 10.97
CA ALA A 219 -3.64 21.23 11.07
C ALA A 219 -3.28 22.45 10.21
N SER A 220 -2.27 23.20 10.62
CA SER A 220 -1.83 24.41 9.90
C SER A 220 -1.36 24.15 8.48
N TRP A 221 -0.88 22.96 8.19
CA TRP A 221 -0.46 22.49 6.85
C TRP A 221 -1.61 21.85 6.04
N CYS A 222 -2.75 21.59 6.65
CA CYS A 222 -3.92 21.02 5.99
C CYS A 222 -4.66 22.13 5.22
N ARG A 223 -4.40 22.25 3.92
CA ARG A 223 -5.03 23.27 3.07
C ARG A 223 -6.57 23.20 3.07
N PRO A 224 -7.21 22.02 2.93
CA PRO A 224 -8.70 21.93 3.00
C PRO A 224 -9.26 22.31 4.37
N CYS A 225 -8.52 22.12 5.46
CA CYS A 225 -8.96 22.46 6.82
C CYS A 225 -8.92 23.98 7.11
N ARG A 226 -8.35 24.77 6.21
CA ARG A 226 -8.16 26.23 6.34
C ARG A 226 -9.06 27.05 5.42
N LEU A 227 -9.93 26.40 4.67
CA LEU A 227 -10.95 27.00 3.82
C LEU A 227 -12.26 27.11 4.57
#